data_894346be072da3fb7eaa733d911a33b6
#
_entry.id   894346be072da3fb7eaa733d911a33b6
#
_cell.length_a   1.000
_cell.length_b   1.000
_cell.length_c   1.000
_cell.angle_alpha   90.00
_cell.angle_beta   90.00
_cell.angle_gamma   90.00
#
_symmetry.space_group_name_H-M   'P 1'
#
loop_
_entity.id
_entity.type
_entity.pdbx_description
1 polymer ?
#
loop_
_entity_poly.entity_id
_entity_poly.type
_entity_poly.pdbx_seq_one_letter_code
_entity_poly.pdbx_strand_id
1 'polypeptide(L)'
;MATISSYSSCSTCTSALTACNPDDGTANPGTATPAPNPRPDPAPDPDPNPDPNPDPDPSAGSRMRISIGSAAFTAKFENNAAARAFKALLPMTATMNDLNRNEKYCDLPQNLPTAASAPGTIRAGDIMLYGARTLVLFYKSFPTSYSYTRIGSVDDPDGLESALGAGNVRIAFEPLR
;
A
#
# COMPACT_ATOMS: atom_id res chain seq x y z
N MET A 1 21.15 39.24 27.52
CA MET A 1 19.96 40.08 27.41
C MET A 1 18.97 39.26 26.63
N ALA A 2 18.10 38.46 27.34
CA ALA A 2 16.75 38.78 27.76
C ALA A 2 15.89 39.13 26.52
N THR A 3 14.81 38.41 26.24
CA THR A 3 13.56 38.19 26.95
C THR A 3 12.74 37.08 26.22
N ILE A 4 12.34 36.07 26.83
CA ILE A 4 11.08 35.52 27.30
C ILE A 4 9.81 36.23 26.72
N SER A 5 8.91 35.49 26.11
CA SER A 5 7.48 35.69 26.28
C SER A 5 6.67 34.40 26.07
N SER A 6 6.14 33.94 27.17
CA SER A 6 5.08 32.95 27.35
C SER A 6 3.72 33.61 27.16
N TYR A 7 2.72 32.83 26.64
CA TYR A 7 1.28 32.92 26.93
C TYR A 7 0.67 31.60 26.48
N SER A 8 0.23 30.68 27.25
CA SER A 8 -0.76 30.51 28.32
C SER A 8 -2.16 31.03 28.02
N SER A 9 -3.07 30.12 28.04
CA SER A 9 -4.45 30.09 28.53
C SER A 9 -5.36 29.30 27.60
N CYS A 10 -5.82 28.13 27.98
CA CYS A 10 -6.93 27.80 28.86
C CYS A 10 -8.30 28.26 28.36
N SER A 11 -9.15 27.31 27.98
CA SER A 11 -10.57 27.38 28.30
C SER A 11 -11.23 26.00 28.21
N THR A 12 -11.53 25.50 29.37
CA THR A 12 -12.52 24.50 29.71
C THR A 12 -13.92 25.01 29.43
N CYS A 13 -14.79 24.19 28.87
CA CYS A 13 -16.24 24.30 29.08
C CYS A 13 -16.85 22.92 29.28
N THR A 14 -17.36 22.77 30.47
CA THR A 14 -18.11 21.72 31.10
C THR A 14 -19.60 21.88 30.84
N SER A 15 -20.36 20.77 30.99
CA SER A 15 -21.80 20.67 31.31
C SER A 15 -22.74 20.52 30.10
N ALA A 16 -23.78 19.71 30.14
CA ALA A 16 -24.48 19.03 31.21
C ALA A 16 -25.40 17.93 30.67
N LEU A 17 -25.61 16.95 31.50
CA LEU A 17 -26.67 15.97 31.56
C LEU A 17 -28.08 16.53 31.23
N THR A 18 -28.94 15.72 30.59
CA THR A 18 -30.31 15.52 31.06
C THR A 18 -30.85 14.18 30.57
N ALA A 19 -31.11 13.33 31.52
CA ALA A 19 -31.94 12.15 31.43
C ALA A 19 -33.39 12.55 31.46
N CYS A 20 -34.26 11.77 30.84
CA CYS A 20 -35.59 11.40 31.36
C CYS A 20 -36.22 10.33 30.46
N ASN A 21 -36.42 9.17 31.02
CA ASN A 21 -37.47 8.20 30.75
C ASN A 21 -38.66 8.62 31.63
N PRO A 22 -39.93 8.33 31.39
CA PRO A 22 -40.45 6.99 31.57
C PRO A 22 -41.65 6.61 30.64
N ASP A 23 -41.78 5.27 30.50
CA ASP A 23 -42.99 4.48 30.83
C ASP A 23 -44.35 4.90 30.23
N ASP A 24 -44.96 4.02 29.49
CA ASP A 24 -46.29 3.48 29.86
C ASP A 24 -46.63 2.25 29.05
N GLY A 25 -47.02 1.21 29.76
CA GLY A 25 -47.48 -0.04 29.22
C GLY A 25 -48.92 0.03 28.76
N THR A 26 -49.27 -0.81 27.84
CA THR A 26 -50.62 -1.38 27.78
C THR A 26 -50.55 -2.72 27.04
N ALA A 27 -50.84 -3.75 27.77
CA ALA A 27 -51.10 -5.10 27.29
C ALA A 27 -52.44 -5.12 26.53
N ASN A 28 -52.48 -5.86 25.44
CA ASN A 28 -53.74 -6.42 24.97
C ASN A 28 -53.55 -7.85 24.43
N PRO A 29 -54.36 -8.79 24.87
CA PRO A 29 -54.24 -10.20 24.57
C PRO A 29 -55.06 -10.61 23.37
N GLY A 30 -54.47 -11.53 22.59
CA GLY A 30 -55.26 -12.54 21.89
C GLY A 30 -55.68 -12.23 20.48
N THR A 31 -55.04 -12.89 19.56
CA THR A 31 -55.77 -13.54 18.46
C THR A 31 -54.91 -14.65 17.82
N ALA A 32 -55.54 -15.78 17.63
CA ALA A 32 -54.96 -17.05 17.23
C ALA A 32 -54.14 -17.03 15.95
N THR A 33 -53.03 -17.69 15.99
CA THR A 33 -52.19 -18.03 14.87
C THR A 33 -52.81 -19.11 13.99
N PRO A 34 -52.94 -18.93 12.67
CA PRO A 34 -53.07 -20.04 11.76
C PRO A 34 -51.71 -20.62 11.46
N ALA A 35 -51.61 -21.95 11.45
CA ALA A 35 -50.39 -22.70 11.17
C ALA A 35 -49.80 -22.35 9.79
N PRO A 36 -48.48 -22.29 9.67
CA PRO A 36 -47.83 -22.05 8.39
C PRO A 36 -47.91 -23.31 7.50
N ASN A 37 -48.39 -23.09 6.30
CA ASN A 37 -48.42 -24.04 5.21
C ASN A 37 -46.98 -24.51 4.92
N PRO A 38 -46.74 -25.83 4.68
CA PRO A 38 -45.39 -26.29 4.33
C PRO A 38 -44.98 -25.70 2.99
N ARG A 39 -43.88 -24.98 3.04
CA ARG A 39 -43.20 -24.42 1.87
C ARG A 39 -42.65 -25.58 1.03
N PRO A 40 -42.85 -25.63 -0.29
CA PRO A 40 -42.21 -26.61 -1.12
C PRO A 40 -40.69 -26.41 -1.07
N ASP A 41 -39.96 -27.54 -1.00
CA ASP A 41 -38.50 -27.55 -1.04
C ASP A 41 -37.98 -26.77 -2.24
N PRO A 42 -36.92 -25.96 -2.06
CA PRO A 42 -36.26 -25.35 -3.19
C PRO A 42 -35.63 -26.41 -4.07
N ALA A 43 -35.89 -26.33 -5.37
CA ALA A 43 -35.24 -27.14 -6.38
C ALA A 43 -33.70 -27.04 -6.22
N PRO A 44 -32.95 -28.12 -6.48
CA PRO A 44 -31.48 -28.04 -6.45
C PRO A 44 -31.02 -27.03 -7.47
N ASP A 45 -30.14 -26.12 -6.99
CA ASP A 45 -29.46 -25.15 -7.83
C ASP A 45 -28.75 -25.84 -8.99
N PRO A 46 -28.86 -25.33 -10.22
CA PRO A 46 -28.08 -25.84 -11.31
C PRO A 46 -26.61 -25.72 -11.00
N ASP A 47 -25.89 -26.82 -11.20
CA ASP A 47 -24.44 -26.98 -11.12
C ASP A 47 -23.73 -25.74 -11.69
N PRO A 48 -22.79 -25.10 -10.96
CA PRO A 48 -22.03 -24.00 -11.52
C PRO A 48 -21.23 -24.56 -12.70
N ASN A 49 -21.62 -24.13 -13.90
CA ASN A 49 -20.88 -24.34 -15.12
C ASN A 49 -19.41 -23.98 -14.87
N PRO A 50 -18.42 -24.88 -15.09
CA PRO A 50 -17.02 -24.53 -14.92
C PRO A 50 -16.70 -23.44 -15.94
N ASP A 51 -16.42 -22.25 -15.41
CA ASP A 51 -15.99 -21.11 -16.20
C ASP A 51 -14.68 -21.50 -16.93
N PRO A 52 -14.64 -21.54 -18.27
CA PRO A 52 -13.47 -21.97 -19.02
C PRO A 52 -12.35 -20.92 -19.04
N ASN A 53 -12.50 -19.83 -18.30
CA ASN A 53 -11.47 -18.80 -18.17
C ASN A 53 -10.83 -18.96 -16.81
N PRO A 54 -9.57 -19.47 -16.72
CA PRO A 54 -8.88 -19.44 -15.44
C PRO A 54 -8.82 -17.98 -14.99
N ASP A 55 -9.40 -17.69 -13.83
CA ASP A 55 -9.28 -16.39 -13.18
C ASP A 55 -7.83 -15.92 -13.30
N PRO A 56 -7.56 -14.74 -13.85
CA PRO A 56 -6.20 -14.25 -13.89
C PRO A 56 -5.67 -14.22 -12.46
N ASP A 57 -4.60 -14.98 -12.22
CA ASP A 57 -3.91 -15.05 -10.92
C ASP A 57 -3.92 -13.64 -10.30
N PRO A 58 -4.60 -13.44 -9.15
CA PRO A 58 -4.66 -12.13 -8.52
C PRO A 58 -3.27 -11.57 -8.20
N SER A 59 -2.23 -12.41 -8.25
CA SER A 59 -0.83 -12.02 -8.16
C SER A 59 -0.26 -11.53 -9.49
N ALA A 60 -0.84 -11.89 -10.65
CA ALA A 60 -0.34 -11.58 -12.01
C ALA A 60 -0.43 -10.09 -12.34
N GLY A 61 -0.72 -9.23 -11.58
CA GLY A 61 -0.66 -7.77 -11.81
C GLY A 61 0.00 -7.04 -10.64
N SER A 62 0.44 -7.78 -9.61
CA SER A 62 1.04 -7.23 -8.41
C SER A 62 2.57 -7.29 -8.40
N ARG A 63 3.19 -7.73 -9.49
CA ARG A 63 4.63 -7.89 -9.63
C ARG A 63 5.19 -7.14 -10.83
N MET A 64 6.47 -6.81 -10.74
CA MET A 64 7.26 -6.23 -11.83
C MET A 64 8.60 -6.97 -11.95
N ARG A 65 9.14 -6.93 -13.17
CA ARG A 65 10.53 -7.31 -13.45
C ARG A 65 11.40 -6.07 -13.41
N ILE A 66 12.57 -6.21 -12.82
CA ILE A 66 13.64 -5.21 -12.77
C ILE A 66 14.85 -5.81 -13.49
N SER A 67 15.21 -5.26 -14.65
CA SER A 67 16.33 -5.74 -15.45
C SER A 67 17.51 -4.78 -15.34
N ILE A 68 18.68 -5.33 -14.99
CA ILE A 68 19.93 -4.60 -14.77
C ILE A 68 21.04 -5.30 -15.55
N GLY A 69 21.41 -4.76 -16.72
CA GLY A 69 22.32 -5.45 -17.62
C GLY A 69 21.78 -6.83 -18.02
N SER A 70 22.48 -7.91 -17.67
CA SER A 70 22.05 -9.29 -17.88
C SER A 70 21.27 -9.91 -16.70
N ALA A 71 21.23 -9.23 -15.55
CA ALA A 71 20.52 -9.70 -14.37
C ALA A 71 19.05 -9.26 -14.40
N ALA A 72 18.17 -10.10 -13.87
CA ALA A 72 16.74 -9.79 -13.73
C ALA A 72 16.24 -10.20 -12.35
N PHE A 73 15.49 -9.31 -11.72
CA PHE A 73 14.88 -9.50 -10.41
C PHE A 73 13.37 -9.36 -10.52
N THR A 74 12.67 -10.04 -9.65
CA THR A 74 11.22 -9.88 -9.48
C THR A 74 10.95 -9.06 -8.23
N ALA A 75 10.03 -8.11 -8.34
CA ALA A 75 9.59 -7.29 -7.21
C ALA A 75 8.07 -7.26 -7.14
N LYS A 76 7.55 -7.21 -5.93
CA LYS A 76 6.11 -7.03 -5.65
C LYS A 76 5.80 -5.55 -5.44
N PHE A 77 4.61 -5.14 -5.89
CA PHE A 77 4.07 -3.82 -5.57
C PHE A 77 3.42 -3.81 -4.19
N GLU A 78 3.50 -2.67 -3.51
CA GLU A 78 2.64 -2.39 -2.36
C GLU A 78 1.20 -2.09 -2.79
N ASN A 79 0.25 -2.37 -1.91
CA ASN A 79 -1.16 -2.07 -2.18
C ASN A 79 -1.51 -0.63 -1.75
N ASN A 80 -0.98 0.36 -2.45
CA ASN A 80 -1.26 1.78 -2.19
C ASN A 80 -1.38 2.59 -3.50
N ALA A 81 -1.78 3.85 -3.37
CA ALA A 81 -1.99 4.74 -4.51
C ALA A 81 -0.69 5.05 -5.28
N ALA A 82 0.44 5.18 -4.56
CA ALA A 82 1.75 5.44 -5.17
C ALA A 82 2.22 4.27 -6.02
N ALA A 83 2.11 3.03 -5.52
CA ALA A 83 2.47 1.83 -6.26
C ALA A 83 1.61 1.64 -7.51
N ARG A 84 0.30 1.89 -7.41
CA ARG A 84 -0.61 1.86 -8.58
C ARG A 84 -0.23 2.92 -9.62
N ALA A 85 0.10 4.14 -9.20
CA ALA A 85 0.52 5.21 -10.09
C ALA A 85 1.89 4.90 -10.73
N PHE A 86 2.84 4.33 -9.98
CA PHE A 86 4.12 3.88 -10.52
C PHE A 86 3.93 2.75 -11.55
N LYS A 87 3.08 1.77 -11.26
CA LYS A 87 2.74 0.69 -12.19
C LYS A 87 2.19 1.22 -13.51
N ALA A 88 1.42 2.31 -13.49
CA ALA A 88 0.89 2.93 -14.71
C ALA A 88 1.97 3.58 -15.60
N LEU A 89 3.18 3.82 -15.08
CA LEU A 89 4.32 4.32 -15.85
C LEU A 89 5.09 3.20 -16.56
N LEU A 90 4.81 1.93 -16.25
CA LEU A 90 5.53 0.80 -16.81
C LEU A 90 5.00 0.41 -18.21
N PRO A 91 5.84 -0.05 -19.12
CA PRO A 91 7.28 -0.25 -18.95
C PRO A 91 8.06 1.07 -19.00
N MET A 92 9.07 1.19 -18.17
CA MET A 92 9.98 2.34 -18.18
C MET A 92 11.43 1.92 -18.03
N THR A 93 12.33 2.72 -18.58
CA THR A 93 13.77 2.59 -18.37
C THR A 93 14.32 3.88 -17.82
N ALA A 94 15.12 3.79 -16.76
CA ALA A 94 15.73 4.94 -16.12
C ALA A 94 17.24 4.70 -15.90
N THR A 95 18.01 5.78 -15.99
CA THR A 95 19.38 5.80 -15.48
C THR A 95 19.32 6.25 -14.04
N MET A 96 19.71 5.38 -13.13
CA MET A 96 19.71 5.67 -11.70
C MET A 96 21.11 6.02 -11.23
N ASN A 97 21.21 7.02 -10.40
CA ASN A 97 22.46 7.50 -9.81
C ASN A 97 22.72 6.79 -8.48
N ASP A 98 24.00 6.57 -8.18
CA ASP A 98 24.39 6.02 -6.87
C ASP A 98 24.43 7.12 -5.80
N LEU A 99 23.88 6.82 -4.63
CA LEU A 99 23.96 7.68 -3.47
C LEU A 99 24.45 6.88 -2.26
N ASN A 100 25.48 7.36 -1.59
CA ASN A 100 26.05 6.81 -0.36
C ASN A 100 26.47 5.32 -0.44
N ARG A 101 26.52 4.73 -1.63
CA ARG A 101 26.78 3.28 -1.83
C ARG A 101 25.82 2.36 -1.08
N ASN A 102 24.55 2.76 -0.98
CA ASN A 102 23.48 2.00 -0.35
C ASN A 102 22.17 2.05 -1.12
N GLU A 103 22.05 3.00 -2.07
CA GLU A 103 20.82 3.19 -2.83
C GLU A 103 21.11 3.71 -4.24
N LYS A 104 20.19 3.41 -5.16
CA LYS A 104 20.12 4.01 -6.49
C LYS A 104 18.85 4.85 -6.58
N TYR A 105 18.94 6.05 -7.16
CA TYR A 105 17.79 6.93 -7.30
C TYR A 105 17.69 7.56 -8.69
N CYS A 106 16.48 7.91 -9.07
CA CYS A 106 16.18 8.73 -10.24
C CYS A 106 14.89 9.51 -10.03
N ASP A 107 14.75 10.61 -10.77
CA ASP A 107 13.49 11.34 -10.80
C ASP A 107 12.55 10.76 -11.84
N LEU A 108 11.31 10.55 -11.45
CA LEU A 108 10.23 10.13 -12.34
C LEU A 108 9.75 11.28 -13.24
N PRO A 109 9.15 10.98 -14.39
CA PRO A 109 8.66 12.01 -15.30
C PRO A 109 7.52 12.86 -14.72
N GLN A 110 6.85 12.35 -13.69
CA GLN A 110 5.72 13.02 -13.03
C GLN A 110 5.71 12.74 -11.53
N ASN A 111 4.97 13.56 -10.79
CA ASN A 111 4.73 13.33 -9.37
C ASN A 111 3.76 12.18 -9.17
N LEU A 112 4.01 11.38 -8.13
CA LEU A 112 3.12 10.31 -7.69
C LEU A 112 2.41 10.70 -6.39
N PRO A 113 1.25 10.09 -6.08
CA PRO A 113 0.63 10.19 -4.77
C PRO A 113 1.60 9.79 -3.66
N THR A 114 1.52 10.45 -2.52
CA THR A 114 2.42 10.21 -1.39
C THR A 114 1.65 9.75 -0.15
N ALA A 115 2.24 8.83 0.59
CA ALA A 115 1.83 8.39 1.93
C ALA A 115 3.11 8.12 2.73
N ALA A 116 3.90 9.18 2.91
CA ALA A 116 5.22 9.07 3.50
C ALA A 116 5.16 8.71 4.99
N SER A 117 5.95 7.74 5.39
CA SER A 117 6.15 7.32 6.76
C SER A 117 7.61 6.97 7.01
N ALA A 118 8.06 7.11 8.25
CA ALA A 118 9.42 6.72 8.63
C ALA A 118 9.47 5.19 8.82
N PRO A 119 10.21 4.45 7.97
CA PRO A 119 10.27 2.98 8.09
C PRO A 119 11.12 2.50 9.27
N GLY A 120 11.91 3.40 9.87
CA GLY A 120 12.88 3.08 10.92
C GLY A 120 14.11 2.35 10.39
N THR A 121 13.90 1.30 9.61
CA THR A 121 14.96 0.52 8.96
C THR A 121 14.61 0.28 7.50
N ILE A 122 15.54 0.59 6.62
CA ILE A 122 15.53 0.23 5.21
C ILE A 122 16.08 -1.19 5.06
N ARG A 123 15.53 -1.95 4.14
CA ARG A 123 16.03 -3.28 3.78
C ARG A 123 16.54 -3.30 2.35
N ALA A 124 17.55 -4.12 2.10
CA ALA A 124 17.98 -4.39 0.73
C ALA A 124 16.77 -4.90 -0.08
N GLY A 125 16.60 -4.37 -1.29
CA GLY A 125 15.45 -4.66 -2.15
C GLY A 125 14.25 -3.74 -1.96
N ASP A 126 14.22 -2.87 -0.93
CA ASP A 126 13.13 -1.90 -0.77
C ASP A 126 13.11 -0.90 -1.94
N ILE A 127 11.91 -0.65 -2.47
CA ILE A 127 11.67 0.33 -3.53
C ILE A 127 10.71 1.36 -2.96
N MET A 128 11.19 2.60 -2.89
CA MET A 128 10.47 3.66 -2.22
C MET A 128 10.48 4.95 -3.04
N LEU A 129 9.58 5.86 -2.70
CA LEU A 129 9.51 7.20 -3.24
C LEU A 129 9.93 8.19 -2.15
N TYR A 130 10.94 8.98 -2.43
CA TYR A 130 11.32 10.12 -1.61
C TYR A 130 10.64 11.38 -2.16
N GLY A 131 9.96 12.12 -1.30
CA GLY A 131 9.07 13.18 -1.77
C GLY A 131 7.96 12.62 -2.67
N ALA A 132 7.65 13.34 -3.75
CA ALA A 132 6.61 12.94 -4.70
C ALA A 132 7.16 12.42 -6.03
N ARG A 133 8.49 12.47 -6.26
CA ARG A 133 9.04 12.26 -7.59
C ARG A 133 10.29 11.39 -7.64
N THR A 134 11.08 11.29 -6.57
CA THR A 134 12.34 10.57 -6.60
C THR A 134 12.15 9.11 -6.23
N LEU A 135 12.27 8.22 -7.22
CA LEU A 135 12.27 6.78 -7.03
C LEU A 135 13.62 6.33 -6.49
N VAL A 136 13.61 5.51 -5.44
CA VAL A 136 14.79 4.99 -4.76
C VAL A 136 14.72 3.47 -4.69
N LEU A 137 15.78 2.80 -5.12
CA LEU A 137 15.99 1.35 -4.98
C LEU A 137 17.16 1.13 -4.02
N PHE A 138 16.85 0.59 -2.87
CA PHE A 138 17.85 0.30 -1.84
C PHE A 138 18.48 -1.08 -2.05
N TYR A 139 19.80 -1.15 -1.97
CA TYR A 139 20.53 -2.41 -2.10
C TYR A 139 21.32 -2.78 -0.85
N LYS A 140 21.25 -1.96 0.20
CA LYS A 140 21.72 -2.27 1.55
C LYS A 140 20.68 -2.00 2.59
N SER A 141 20.83 -2.67 3.74
CA SER A 141 19.97 -2.44 4.91
C SER A 141 20.67 -1.51 5.89
N PHE A 142 19.94 -0.50 6.38
CA PHE A 142 20.44 0.47 7.35
C PHE A 142 19.29 1.18 8.08
N PRO A 143 19.52 1.72 9.29
CA PRO A 143 18.52 2.53 9.97
C PRO A 143 18.38 3.91 9.30
N THR A 144 17.17 4.45 9.28
CA THR A 144 16.89 5.78 8.74
C THR A 144 15.84 6.52 9.57
N SER A 145 15.97 7.84 9.63
CA SER A 145 14.95 8.75 10.15
C SER A 145 14.15 9.46 9.07
N TYR A 146 14.51 9.27 7.80
CA TYR A 146 13.79 9.85 6.68
C TYR A 146 12.45 9.15 6.46
N SER A 147 11.52 9.90 5.89
CA SER A 147 10.20 9.39 5.53
C SER A 147 10.13 9.12 4.03
N TYR A 148 9.54 7.98 3.69
CA TYR A 148 9.37 7.50 2.32
C TYR A 148 7.96 6.97 2.12
N THR A 149 7.48 6.99 0.88
CA THR A 149 6.29 6.25 0.47
C THR A 149 6.73 4.92 -0.14
N ARG A 150 6.25 3.80 0.38
CA ARG A 150 6.60 2.48 -0.15
C ARG A 150 5.97 2.27 -1.53
N ILE A 151 6.76 1.80 -2.49
CA ILE A 151 6.30 1.41 -3.83
C ILE A 151 6.25 -0.10 -3.95
N GLY A 152 7.24 -0.79 -3.40
CA GLY A 152 7.36 -2.23 -3.47
C GLY A 152 8.63 -2.75 -2.85
N SER A 153 8.90 -4.03 -3.08
CA SER A 153 10.16 -4.67 -2.66
C SER A 153 10.54 -5.80 -3.61
N VAL A 154 11.84 -5.97 -3.83
CA VAL A 154 12.42 -7.11 -4.54
C VAL A 154 12.17 -8.37 -3.71
N ASP A 155 11.70 -9.45 -4.35
CA ASP A 155 11.38 -10.69 -3.66
C ASP A 155 12.63 -11.37 -3.10
N ASP A 156 13.70 -11.39 -3.92
CA ASP A 156 15.02 -11.92 -3.55
C ASP A 156 16.09 -10.88 -3.94
N PRO A 157 16.68 -10.17 -2.96
CA PRO A 157 17.69 -9.16 -3.22
C PRO A 157 19.09 -9.71 -3.38
N ASP A 158 19.30 -11.03 -3.31
CA ASP A 158 20.61 -11.63 -3.45
C ASP A 158 21.21 -11.31 -4.83
N GLY A 159 22.44 -10.81 -4.83
CA GLY A 159 23.10 -10.36 -6.06
C GLY A 159 22.70 -8.97 -6.57
N LEU A 160 21.70 -8.32 -5.96
CA LEU A 160 21.22 -7.00 -6.39
C LEU A 160 22.33 -5.94 -6.32
N GLU A 161 23.10 -5.90 -5.23
CA GLU A 161 24.24 -5.00 -5.09
C GLU A 161 25.27 -5.21 -6.20
N SER A 162 25.59 -6.46 -6.50
CA SER A 162 26.56 -6.80 -7.56
C SER A 162 26.05 -6.40 -8.95
N ALA A 163 24.77 -6.61 -9.22
CA ALA A 163 24.14 -6.24 -10.49
C ALA A 163 24.08 -4.72 -10.69
N LEU A 164 23.80 -3.98 -9.63
CA LEU A 164 23.75 -2.51 -9.64
C LEU A 164 25.13 -1.87 -9.79
N GLY A 165 26.17 -2.52 -9.25
CA GLY A 165 27.55 -2.04 -9.33
C GLY A 165 27.75 -0.64 -8.76
N ALA A 166 28.96 -0.10 -8.96
CA ALA A 166 29.28 1.28 -8.58
C ALA A 166 28.83 2.29 -9.64
N GLY A 167 28.47 3.50 -9.19
CA GLY A 167 28.10 4.61 -10.09
C GLY A 167 26.68 4.49 -10.68
N ASN A 168 26.50 5.12 -11.82
CA ASN A 168 25.19 5.17 -12.48
C ASN A 168 24.91 3.86 -13.21
N VAL A 169 23.65 3.44 -13.19
CA VAL A 169 23.23 2.19 -13.82
C VAL A 169 21.91 2.38 -14.56
N ARG A 170 21.77 1.75 -15.71
CA ARG A 170 20.51 1.73 -16.45
C ARG A 170 19.66 0.55 -16.00
N ILE A 171 18.44 0.83 -15.60
CA ILE A 171 17.49 -0.16 -15.09
C ILE A 171 16.21 -0.08 -15.90
N ALA A 172 15.69 -1.24 -16.32
CA ALA A 172 14.38 -1.35 -16.93
C ALA A 172 13.40 -1.95 -15.92
N PHE A 173 12.22 -1.35 -15.82
CA PHE A 173 11.09 -1.78 -15.01
C PHE A 173 9.96 -2.19 -15.93
N GLU A 174 9.46 -3.41 -15.81
CA GLU A 174 8.42 -3.98 -16.67
C GLU A 174 7.33 -4.65 -15.83
N PRO A 175 6.04 -4.52 -16.19
CA PRO A 175 5.00 -5.25 -15.48
C PRO A 175 5.11 -6.74 -15.79
N LEU A 176 5.02 -7.59 -14.76
CA LEU A 176 4.79 -9.02 -14.94
C LEU A 176 3.28 -9.25 -15.12
N ARG A 177 2.94 -9.99 -16.15
CA ARG A 177 1.58 -10.40 -16.49
C ARG A 177 1.34 -11.82 -16.02
#